data_b9e13ae663dbbde0a1fb71a953c71e90
#
_entry.id   b9e13ae663dbbde0a1fb71a953c71e90
#
_cell.length_a   1.000
_cell.length_b   1.000
_cell.length_c   1.000
_cell.angle_alpha   90.00
_cell.angle_beta   90.00
_cell.angle_gamma   90.00
#
_symmetry.space_group_name_H-M   'P 1'
#
loop_
_entity.id
_entity.type
_entity.pdbx_description
1 polymer ?
#
loop_
_entity_poly.entity_id
_entity_poly.type
_entity_poly.pdbx_seq_one_letter_code
_entity_poly.pdbx_strand_id
1 'polypeptide(L)'
;MSLDHGKKWQTDMPLRQSMQRINDAVLQAVPAYHNDSMTPAEAGKLSSEINTQIAYMIANCKLEPAADATLHVFIGELLAGAARMKDEPASPQGLPHIVRTLDQYTEYFDHPGL
;
A
#
# COMPACT_ATOMS: atom_id res chain seq x y z
N MET A 1 11.32 5.81 -10.27
CA MET A 1 9.99 6.45 -10.15
C MET A 1 10.07 7.87 -10.67
N SER A 2 9.04 8.34 -11.33
CA SER A 2 9.03 9.68 -11.92
C SER A 2 7.65 10.32 -11.76
N LEU A 3 7.63 11.66 -11.79
CA LEU A 3 6.42 12.46 -11.84
C LEU A 3 6.07 12.78 -13.30
N ASP A 4 4.83 13.22 -13.52
CA ASP A 4 4.34 13.66 -14.83
C ASP A 4 4.73 15.13 -15.06
N HIS A 5 5.91 15.36 -15.64
CA HIS A 5 6.45 16.71 -15.84
C HIS A 5 6.42 17.55 -14.55
N GLY A 6 6.81 16.94 -13.43
CA GLY A 6 6.80 17.58 -12.11
C GLY A 6 5.47 17.58 -11.41
N LYS A 7 4.43 16.99 -12.00
CA LYS A 7 3.09 16.90 -11.42
C LYS A 7 2.81 15.46 -10.97
N LYS A 8 1.89 15.31 -10.03
CA LYS A 8 1.41 14.00 -9.62
C LYS A 8 0.61 13.35 -10.74
N TRP A 9 0.72 12.02 -10.84
CA TRP A 9 -0.08 11.23 -11.77
C TRP A 9 -1.54 11.20 -11.36
N GLN A 10 -2.44 11.27 -12.33
CA GLN A 10 -3.86 11.07 -12.09
C GLN A 10 -4.14 9.61 -11.74
N THR A 11 -5.12 9.40 -10.88
CA THR A 11 -5.54 8.06 -10.46
C THR A 11 -6.90 7.72 -11.09
N ASP A 12 -7.11 6.43 -11.37
CA ASP A 12 -8.41 5.95 -11.81
C ASP A 12 -9.20 5.37 -10.61
N MET A 13 -10.47 5.04 -10.85
CA MET A 13 -11.35 4.53 -9.80
C MET A 13 -10.83 3.23 -9.15
N PRO A 14 -10.43 2.21 -9.93
CA PRO A 14 -9.91 0.98 -9.31
C PRO A 14 -8.71 1.22 -8.42
N LEU A 15 -7.77 2.09 -8.83
CA LEU A 15 -6.61 2.43 -8.03
C LEU A 15 -7.01 3.12 -6.73
N ARG A 16 -7.88 4.12 -6.81
CA ARG A 16 -8.34 4.85 -5.60
C ARG A 16 -9.06 3.93 -4.63
N GLN A 17 -9.94 3.05 -5.12
CA GLN A 17 -10.66 2.11 -4.27
C GLN A 17 -9.71 1.15 -3.56
N SER A 18 -8.76 0.57 -4.29
CA SER A 18 -7.82 -0.40 -3.73
C SER A 18 -6.88 0.24 -2.71
N MET A 19 -6.29 1.37 -3.05
CA MET A 19 -5.36 2.05 -2.14
C MET A 19 -6.08 2.59 -0.91
N GLN A 20 -7.32 3.07 -1.05
CA GLN A 20 -8.11 3.51 0.09
C GLN A 20 -8.38 2.36 1.06
N ARG A 21 -8.73 1.18 0.55
CA ARG A 21 -8.97 0.01 1.39
C ARG A 21 -7.71 -0.46 2.09
N ILE A 22 -6.58 -0.46 1.39
CA ILE A 22 -5.29 -0.78 2.00
C ILE A 22 -4.98 0.22 3.11
N ASN A 23 -5.11 1.50 2.84
CA ASN A 23 -4.81 2.55 3.81
C ASN A 23 -5.69 2.42 5.06
N ASP A 24 -6.99 2.21 4.87
CA ASP A 24 -7.94 2.07 5.99
C ASP A 24 -7.57 0.85 6.85
N ALA A 25 -7.28 -0.28 6.24
CA ALA A 25 -6.90 -1.49 6.96
C ALA A 25 -5.57 -1.33 7.72
N VAL A 26 -4.61 -0.66 7.09
CA VAL A 26 -3.30 -0.39 7.70
C VAL A 26 -3.46 0.54 8.90
N LEU A 27 -4.24 1.61 8.78
CA LEU A 27 -4.46 2.54 9.88
C LEU A 27 -5.14 1.87 11.08
N GLN A 28 -6.04 0.92 10.84
CA GLN A 28 -6.67 0.15 11.91
C GLN A 28 -5.68 -0.73 12.68
N ALA A 29 -4.61 -1.15 12.05
CA ALA A 29 -3.60 -2.01 12.66
C ALA A 29 -2.52 -1.24 13.43
N VAL A 30 -2.36 0.06 13.18
CA VAL A 30 -1.29 0.88 13.77
C VAL A 30 -1.30 0.84 15.31
N PRO A 31 -2.46 1.01 16.00
CA PRO A 31 -2.45 0.96 17.47
C PRO A 31 -1.92 -0.35 18.04
N ALA A 32 -2.32 -1.49 17.47
CA ALA A 32 -1.84 -2.81 17.92
C ALA A 32 -0.33 -2.94 17.73
N TYR A 33 0.20 -2.44 16.62
CA TYR A 33 1.65 -2.44 16.40
C TYR A 33 2.37 -1.59 17.46
N HIS A 34 1.89 -0.38 17.73
CA HIS A 34 2.51 0.51 18.71
C HIS A 34 2.46 -0.06 20.14
N ASN A 35 1.45 -0.85 20.45
CA ASN A 35 1.30 -1.49 21.76
C ASN A 35 1.96 -2.86 21.84
N ASP A 36 2.74 -3.27 20.83
CA ASP A 36 3.33 -4.61 20.72
C ASP A 36 2.29 -5.73 20.87
N SER A 37 1.06 -5.48 20.43
CA SER A 37 -0.06 -6.41 20.59
C SER A 37 -0.58 -7.00 19.28
N MET A 38 0.07 -6.69 18.15
CA MET A 38 -0.32 -7.27 16.86
C MET A 38 -0.02 -8.77 16.87
N THR A 39 -1.05 -9.58 16.74
CA THR A 39 -0.91 -11.03 16.71
C THR A 39 -0.53 -11.54 15.32
N PRO A 40 0.06 -12.76 15.22
CA PRO A 40 0.29 -13.37 13.91
C PRO A 40 -0.99 -13.51 13.07
N ALA A 41 -2.13 -13.77 13.71
CA ALA A 41 -3.42 -13.87 13.02
C ALA A 41 -3.84 -12.53 12.42
N GLU A 42 -3.68 -11.44 13.16
CA GLU A 42 -3.98 -10.08 12.68
C GLU A 42 -3.05 -9.67 11.54
N ALA A 43 -1.76 -9.96 11.69
CA ALA A 43 -0.76 -9.68 10.64
C ALA A 43 -1.05 -10.48 9.37
N GLY A 44 -1.41 -11.74 9.49
CA GLY A 44 -1.77 -12.59 8.36
C GLY A 44 -3.04 -12.10 7.65
N LYS A 45 -4.03 -11.66 8.40
CA LYS A 45 -5.27 -11.11 7.84
C LYS A 45 -5.00 -9.82 7.07
N LEU A 46 -4.22 -8.92 7.63
CA LEU A 46 -3.86 -7.66 6.97
C LEU A 46 -3.03 -7.93 5.71
N SER A 47 -2.05 -8.83 5.78
CA SER A 47 -1.25 -9.22 4.62
C SER A 47 -2.14 -9.77 3.50
N SER A 48 -3.12 -10.61 3.84
CA SER A 48 -4.08 -11.17 2.88
C SER A 48 -4.93 -10.08 2.24
N GLU A 49 -5.40 -9.11 3.02
CA GLU A 49 -6.18 -7.98 2.51
C GLU A 49 -5.36 -7.13 1.53
N ILE A 50 -4.11 -6.84 1.87
CA ILE A 50 -3.21 -6.09 0.99
C ILE A 50 -3.01 -6.85 -0.33
N ASN A 51 -2.76 -8.15 -0.27
CA ASN A 51 -2.58 -8.98 -1.46
C ASN A 51 -3.85 -8.99 -2.33
N THR A 52 -5.02 -9.09 -1.72
CA THR A 52 -6.31 -9.08 -2.43
C THR A 52 -6.52 -7.75 -3.16
N GLN A 53 -6.25 -6.63 -2.51
CA GLN A 53 -6.41 -5.31 -3.12
C GLN A 53 -5.39 -5.09 -4.24
N ILE A 54 -4.17 -5.56 -4.08
CA ILE A 54 -3.15 -5.46 -5.13
C ILE A 54 -3.54 -6.29 -6.35
N ALA A 55 -4.07 -7.50 -6.14
CA ALA A 55 -4.54 -8.33 -7.25
C ALA A 55 -5.67 -7.64 -8.04
N TYR A 56 -6.62 -7.02 -7.34
CA TYR A 56 -7.68 -6.23 -7.97
C TYR A 56 -7.11 -5.05 -8.75
N MET A 57 -6.16 -4.34 -8.16
CA MET A 57 -5.49 -3.20 -8.78
C MET A 57 -4.80 -3.59 -10.08
N ILE A 58 -4.02 -4.66 -10.06
CA ILE A 58 -3.30 -5.16 -11.24
C ILE A 58 -4.29 -5.56 -12.36
N ALA A 59 -5.42 -6.16 -12.00
CA ALA A 59 -6.41 -6.63 -12.98
C ALA A 59 -7.25 -5.50 -13.58
N ASN A 60 -7.43 -4.38 -12.88
CA ASN A 60 -8.44 -3.38 -13.24
C ASN A 60 -7.90 -1.97 -13.51
N CYS A 61 -6.72 -1.61 -13.02
CA CYS A 61 -6.16 -0.29 -13.27
C CYS A 61 -5.73 -0.12 -14.73
N LYS A 62 -6.01 1.06 -15.30
CA LYS A 62 -5.64 1.42 -16.66
C LYS A 62 -4.96 2.77 -16.66
N LEU A 63 -3.69 2.77 -16.28
CA LEU A 63 -2.87 3.98 -16.23
C LEU A 63 -1.99 4.05 -17.49
N GLU A 64 -1.54 5.27 -17.81
CA GLU A 64 -0.54 5.40 -18.86
C GLU A 64 0.77 4.74 -18.44
N PRO A 65 1.63 4.33 -19.42
CA PRO A 65 2.80 3.47 -19.12
C PRO A 65 3.74 4.01 -18.05
N ALA A 66 4.03 5.30 -18.04
CA ALA A 66 4.94 5.90 -17.05
C ALA A 66 4.34 5.91 -15.64
N ALA A 67 3.04 6.20 -15.53
CA ALA A 67 2.32 6.13 -14.26
C ALA A 67 2.25 4.69 -13.75
N ASP A 68 1.99 3.74 -14.64
CA ASP A 68 1.93 2.32 -14.31
C ASP A 68 3.28 1.82 -13.82
N ALA A 69 4.38 2.20 -14.46
CA ALA A 69 5.73 1.83 -14.03
C ALA A 69 6.02 2.36 -12.61
N THR A 70 5.62 3.59 -12.31
CA THR A 70 5.77 4.16 -10.97
C THR A 70 4.91 3.39 -9.95
N LEU A 71 3.67 3.06 -10.31
CA LEU A 71 2.78 2.29 -9.44
C LEU A 71 3.36 0.92 -9.11
N HIS A 72 3.97 0.24 -10.09
CA HIS A 72 4.56 -1.08 -9.87
C HIS A 72 5.68 -1.07 -8.82
N VAL A 73 6.42 0.02 -8.70
CA VAL A 73 7.42 0.16 -7.63
C VAL A 73 6.72 0.13 -6.26
N PHE A 74 5.63 0.88 -6.10
CA PHE A 74 4.87 0.90 -4.85
C PHE A 74 4.21 -0.45 -4.56
N ILE A 75 3.69 -1.11 -5.59
CA ILE A 75 3.15 -2.47 -5.44
C ILE A 75 4.21 -3.42 -4.89
N GLY A 76 5.42 -3.40 -5.45
CA GLY A 76 6.53 -4.23 -4.96
C GLY A 76 6.86 -3.97 -3.49
N GLU A 77 6.90 -2.69 -3.10
CA GLU A 77 7.17 -2.31 -1.72
C GLU A 77 6.05 -2.74 -0.75
N LEU A 78 4.79 -2.59 -1.17
CA LEU A 78 3.66 -3.04 -0.35
C LEU A 78 3.68 -4.56 -0.17
N LEU A 79 3.96 -5.31 -1.22
CA LEU A 79 4.06 -6.77 -1.14
C LEU A 79 5.21 -7.21 -0.24
N ALA A 80 6.36 -6.56 -0.35
CA ALA A 80 7.51 -6.87 0.51
C ALA A 80 7.20 -6.58 1.98
N GLY A 81 6.59 -5.44 2.27
CA GLY A 81 6.19 -5.08 3.62
C GLY A 81 5.15 -6.03 4.20
N ALA A 82 4.17 -6.43 3.40
CA ALA A 82 3.13 -7.37 3.80
C ALA A 82 3.71 -8.75 4.16
N ALA A 83 4.63 -9.25 3.33
CA ALA A 83 5.31 -10.52 3.58
C ALA A 83 6.14 -10.47 4.86
N ARG A 84 6.87 -9.39 5.08
CA ARG A 84 7.68 -9.21 6.27
C ARG A 84 6.84 -9.13 7.53
N MET A 85 5.74 -8.38 7.47
CA MET A 85 4.80 -8.25 8.60
C MET A 85 4.18 -9.60 8.96
N LYS A 86 3.84 -10.41 7.96
CA LYS A 86 3.27 -11.74 8.19
C LYS A 86 4.24 -12.64 8.92
N ASP A 87 5.53 -12.61 8.55
CA ASP A 87 6.57 -13.42 9.18
C ASP A 87 6.95 -12.92 10.57
N GLU A 88 7.04 -11.60 10.73
CA GLU A 88 7.41 -10.94 11.98
C GLU A 88 6.50 -9.73 12.21
N PRO A 89 5.36 -9.88 12.92
CA PRO A 89 4.43 -8.76 13.12
C PRO A 89 5.04 -7.52 13.76
N ALA A 90 6.08 -7.67 14.57
CA ALA A 90 6.75 -6.54 15.24
C ALA A 90 7.87 -5.93 14.41
N SER A 91 8.16 -6.46 13.22
CA SER A 91 9.28 -5.97 12.40
C SER A 91 9.05 -4.53 11.95
N PRO A 92 10.07 -3.64 12.08
CA PRO A 92 9.98 -2.28 11.53
C PRO A 92 9.98 -2.25 10.01
N GLN A 93 10.33 -3.35 9.35
CA GLN A 93 10.27 -3.51 7.90
C GLN A 93 8.94 -4.07 7.41
N GLY A 94 8.00 -4.35 8.32
CA GLY A 94 6.63 -4.74 8.03
C GLY A 94 5.71 -3.53 7.98
N LEU A 95 4.85 -3.38 9.01
CA LEU A 95 3.85 -2.31 9.04
C LEU A 95 4.43 -0.89 8.88
N PRO A 96 5.50 -0.50 9.58
CA PRO A 96 6.06 0.84 9.36
C PRO A 96 6.53 1.08 7.93
N HIS A 97 7.09 0.08 7.27
CA HIS A 97 7.48 0.18 5.87
C HIS A 97 6.26 0.39 4.96
N ILE A 98 5.17 -0.32 5.24
CA ILE A 98 3.91 -0.15 4.49
C ILE A 98 3.37 1.28 4.66
N VAL A 99 3.39 1.80 5.89
CA VAL A 99 2.94 3.18 6.15
C VAL A 99 3.78 4.19 5.36
N ARG A 100 5.10 4.06 5.38
CA ARG A 100 5.99 4.93 4.61
C ARG A 100 5.73 4.84 3.10
N THR A 101 5.45 3.64 2.61
CA THR A 101 5.15 3.43 1.20
C THR A 101 3.85 4.14 0.80
N LEU A 102 2.82 4.07 1.64
CA LEU A 102 1.57 4.80 1.41
C LEU A 102 1.77 6.31 1.42
N ASP A 103 2.62 6.82 2.31
CA ASP A 103 2.96 8.24 2.32
C ASP A 103 3.67 8.66 1.03
N GLN A 104 4.63 7.86 0.55
CA GLN A 104 5.32 8.12 -0.71
C GLN A 104 4.38 8.07 -1.90
N TYR A 105 3.43 7.15 -1.90
CA TYR A 105 2.42 7.07 -2.94
C TYR A 105 1.69 8.41 -3.12
N THR A 106 1.33 9.09 -2.04
CA THR A 106 0.65 10.38 -2.11
C THR A 106 1.54 11.51 -2.65
N GLU A 107 2.84 11.31 -2.69
CA GLU A 107 3.78 12.27 -3.29
C GLU A 107 3.83 12.16 -4.81
N TYR A 108 3.46 11.00 -5.37
CA TYR A 108 3.54 10.70 -6.79
C TYR A 108 2.18 10.63 -7.48
N PHE A 109 1.12 10.37 -6.73
CA PHE A 109 -0.23 10.20 -7.26
C PHE A 109 -1.21 11.16 -6.60
N ASP A 110 -2.06 11.76 -7.44
CA ASP A 110 -3.14 12.62 -6.97
C ASP A 110 -4.31 11.73 -6.53
N HIS A 111 -4.41 11.51 -5.24
CA HIS A 111 -5.42 10.64 -4.63
C HIS A 111 -6.15 11.42 -3.54
N PRO A 112 -7.28 12.06 -3.86
CA PRO A 112 -8.05 12.81 -2.86
C PRO A 112 -8.50 11.91 -1.70
N GLY A 113 -8.28 12.38 -0.49
CA GLY A 113 -8.68 11.66 0.72
C GLY A 113 -7.67 10.69 1.29
N LEU A 114 -6.49 10.57 0.67
CA LEU A 114 -5.46 9.68 1.20
C LEU A 114 -4.26 10.41 1.83
#